data_322643704be66cdbc8a23df0884367d9
#
_entry.id   322643704be66cdbc8a23df0884367d9
#
_cell.length_a   1.000
_cell.length_b   1.000
_cell.length_c   1.000
_cell.angle_alpha   90.00
_cell.angle_beta   90.00
_cell.angle_gamma   90.00
#
_symmetry.space_group_name_H-M   'P 1'
#
loop_
_entity.id
_entity.type
_entity.pdbx_description
1 polymer ?
#
loop_
_entity_poly.entity_id
_entity_poly.type
_entity_poly.pdbx_seq_one_letter_code
_entity_poly.pdbx_strand_id
1 'polypeptide(L)'
;MAKTFITCAITGASPMPKHPNFPFRPEHVAQEALDAAEAGASIIHVHVRHPETGEPNQELENYRQVVNLIRQKNNEVILNVTTGPGCMWFQKSPEEPALPDDERTLMFTAERRIEHILDLKPDMCTLDICTMNLWGGVAINLEPIVGKMGVMAQDAGVLTEIECFEAGDFVFADDLMAKGSIPKNAPFTFVLGTKYGLPATSEAMIYSKNQIPRGANFTGFGVSRHSFPMAAQSILLGGHMRVGFEDTIYLKKGMLANNNAELVDWGAQIIEKLGNEVATPGEARQMLGLPN
;
A
#
# COMPACT_ATOMS: atom_id res chain seq x y z
N MET A 1 -21.55 -14.42 8.78
CA MET A 1 -21.25 -13.49 7.66
C MET A 1 -19.77 -13.57 7.36
N ALA A 2 -19.34 -13.29 6.13
CA ALA A 2 -17.91 -13.26 5.83
C ALA A 2 -17.26 -12.03 6.50
N LYS A 3 -16.01 -12.19 6.94
CA LYS A 3 -15.23 -11.08 7.52
C LYS A 3 -14.39 -10.42 6.44
N THR A 4 -14.37 -9.09 6.44
CA THR A 4 -13.58 -8.27 5.50
C THR A 4 -12.77 -7.27 6.28
N PHE A 5 -11.44 -7.30 6.17
CA PHE A 5 -10.62 -6.26 6.80
C PHE A 5 -10.54 -5.01 5.92
N ILE A 6 -10.29 -3.87 6.56
CA ILE A 6 -10.05 -2.59 5.90
C ILE A 6 -8.59 -2.22 6.12
N THR A 7 -7.87 -1.99 5.02
CA THR A 7 -6.57 -1.30 5.02
C THR A 7 -6.80 0.18 4.80
N CYS A 8 -6.30 1.02 5.70
CA CYS A 8 -6.30 2.47 5.50
C CYS A 8 -4.90 2.97 5.10
N ALA A 9 -4.79 3.50 3.88
CA ALA A 9 -3.55 4.06 3.33
C ALA A 9 -3.51 5.58 3.57
N ILE A 10 -2.71 6.02 4.55
CA ILE A 10 -2.84 7.35 5.16
C ILE A 10 -2.37 8.49 4.25
N THR A 11 -1.19 8.37 3.60
CA THR A 11 -0.54 9.51 2.94
C THR A 11 -0.03 9.26 1.52
N GLY A 12 0.55 8.09 1.25
CA GLY A 12 1.18 7.73 -0.02
C GLY A 12 2.41 8.56 -0.40
N ALA A 13 2.99 8.21 -1.57
CA ALA A 13 4.16 8.87 -2.16
C ALA A 13 3.82 9.77 -3.37
N SER A 14 2.56 9.91 -3.74
CA SER A 14 2.14 10.81 -4.84
C SER A 14 2.35 12.28 -4.47
N PRO A 15 2.41 13.21 -5.44
CA PRO A 15 2.37 14.63 -5.14
C PRO A 15 1.22 14.95 -4.18
N MET A 16 1.51 15.83 -3.21
CA MET A 16 0.54 16.16 -2.15
C MET A 16 -0.79 16.64 -2.76
N PRO A 17 -1.92 16.01 -2.43
CA PRO A 17 -3.21 16.42 -2.95
C PRO A 17 -3.64 17.78 -2.37
N LYS A 18 -4.48 18.49 -3.11
CA LYS A 18 -5.07 19.75 -2.62
C LYS A 18 -6.20 19.46 -1.63
N HIS A 19 -5.82 19.15 -0.40
CA HIS A 19 -6.74 18.89 0.68
C HIS A 19 -6.32 19.66 1.94
N PRO A 20 -7.23 20.40 2.63
CA PRO A 20 -6.84 21.26 3.75
C PRO A 20 -6.28 20.50 4.96
N ASN A 21 -6.74 19.26 5.17
CA ASN A 21 -6.37 18.42 6.32
C ASN A 21 -5.43 17.27 5.93
N PHE A 22 -4.74 17.35 4.78
CA PHE A 22 -3.85 16.25 4.37
C PHE A 22 -2.68 16.12 5.37
N PRO A 23 -2.49 14.94 6.00
CA PRO A 23 -1.46 14.76 7.02
C PRO A 23 -0.09 14.58 6.35
N PHE A 24 0.93 15.27 6.84
CA PHE A 24 2.30 15.09 6.38
C PHE A 24 3.33 15.16 7.51
N ARG A 25 3.01 15.79 8.65
CA ARG A 25 3.87 15.77 9.83
C ARG A 25 3.70 14.45 10.59
N PRO A 26 4.75 13.90 11.20
CA PRO A 26 4.69 12.63 11.90
C PRO A 26 3.54 12.51 12.90
N GLU A 27 3.28 13.56 13.68
CA GLU A 27 2.20 13.58 14.67
C GLU A 27 0.81 13.54 14.02
N HIS A 28 0.64 14.22 12.88
CA HIS A 28 -0.61 14.22 12.14
C HIS A 28 -0.85 12.88 11.44
N VAL A 29 0.21 12.29 10.85
CA VAL A 29 0.14 10.96 10.21
C VAL A 29 -0.23 9.91 11.25
N ALA A 30 0.41 9.95 12.43
CA ALA A 30 0.11 9.03 13.52
C ALA A 30 -1.31 9.22 14.07
N GLN A 31 -1.79 10.46 14.21
CA GLN A 31 -3.16 10.70 14.69
C GLN A 31 -4.20 10.22 13.67
N GLU A 32 -4.03 10.50 12.37
CA GLU A 32 -4.90 9.98 11.30
C GLU A 32 -4.93 8.45 11.27
N ALA A 33 -3.79 7.80 11.53
CA ALA A 33 -3.69 6.35 11.63
C ALA A 33 -4.51 5.80 12.82
N LEU A 34 -4.43 6.46 13.97
CA LEU A 34 -5.18 6.08 15.17
C LEU A 34 -6.68 6.30 14.99
N ASP A 35 -7.08 7.43 14.42
CA ASP A 35 -8.48 7.75 14.13
C ASP A 35 -9.06 6.76 13.09
N ALA A 36 -8.29 6.39 12.08
CA ALA A 36 -8.68 5.38 11.11
C ALA A 36 -8.84 3.98 11.75
N ALA A 37 -7.95 3.61 12.68
CA ALA A 37 -8.06 2.36 13.43
C ALA A 37 -9.32 2.35 14.33
N GLU A 38 -9.63 3.46 15.00
CA GLU A 38 -10.86 3.60 15.80
C GLU A 38 -12.14 3.53 14.94
N ALA A 39 -12.08 4.05 13.70
CA ALA A 39 -13.17 3.95 12.72
C ALA A 39 -13.35 2.53 12.11
N GLY A 40 -12.44 1.58 12.41
CA GLY A 40 -12.57 0.17 12.01
C GLY A 40 -11.50 -0.33 11.02
N ALA A 41 -10.47 0.44 10.72
CA ALA A 41 -9.35 -0.09 9.93
C ALA A 41 -8.57 -1.12 10.75
N SER A 42 -8.42 -2.33 10.20
CA SER A 42 -7.63 -3.40 10.81
C SER A 42 -6.14 -3.27 10.50
N ILE A 43 -5.84 -2.63 9.38
CA ILE A 43 -4.48 -2.45 8.86
C ILE A 43 -4.29 -0.96 8.52
N ILE A 44 -3.16 -0.41 8.95
CA ILE A 44 -2.74 0.95 8.59
C ILE A 44 -1.53 0.85 7.68
N HIS A 45 -1.67 1.34 6.44
CA HIS A 45 -0.57 1.46 5.50
C HIS A 45 0.08 2.84 5.61
N VAL A 46 1.40 2.84 5.80
CA VAL A 46 2.15 4.04 6.16
C VAL A 46 3.23 4.37 5.13
N HIS A 47 3.13 5.57 4.56
CA HIS A 47 4.23 6.34 4.01
C HIS A 47 4.56 7.49 4.94
N VAL A 48 5.80 7.98 4.90
CA VAL A 48 6.17 9.21 5.60
C VAL A 48 6.46 10.33 4.61
N ARG A 49 6.33 11.57 5.08
CA ARG A 49 6.57 12.77 4.30
C ARG A 49 7.54 13.69 5.03
N HIS A 50 8.18 14.57 4.27
CA HIS A 50 9.04 15.58 4.86
C HIS A 50 8.22 16.50 5.76
N PRO A 51 8.57 16.67 7.05
CA PRO A 51 7.70 17.32 8.04
C PRO A 51 7.48 18.82 7.81
N GLU A 52 8.32 19.46 6.98
CA GLU A 52 8.20 20.89 6.66
C GLU A 52 7.55 21.13 5.29
N THR A 53 7.87 20.30 4.28
CA THR A 53 7.44 20.53 2.90
C THR A 53 6.25 19.66 2.47
N GLY A 54 6.01 18.54 3.14
CA GLY A 54 5.00 17.56 2.75
C GLY A 54 5.38 16.69 1.54
N GLU A 55 6.58 16.86 0.99
CA GLU A 55 7.08 16.01 -0.09
C GLU A 55 7.29 14.57 0.39
N PRO A 56 7.16 13.56 -0.50
CA PRO A 56 7.49 12.19 -0.16
C PRO A 56 8.88 12.09 0.46
N ASN A 57 9.03 11.30 1.51
CA ASN A 57 10.27 11.16 2.25
C ASN A 57 10.56 9.70 2.55
N GLN A 58 11.83 9.40 2.92
CA GLN A 58 12.30 8.04 3.15
C GLN A 58 13.29 7.95 4.31
N GLU A 59 13.39 9.04 5.06
CA GLU A 59 14.29 9.07 6.21
C GLU A 59 13.77 8.17 7.32
N LEU A 60 14.64 7.28 7.78
CA LEU A 60 14.35 6.31 8.84
C LEU A 60 13.76 6.96 10.10
N GLU A 61 14.26 8.14 10.46
CA GLU A 61 13.77 8.84 11.65
C GLU A 61 12.30 9.26 11.55
N ASN A 62 11.82 9.64 10.36
CA ASN A 62 10.42 9.98 10.17
C ASN A 62 9.51 8.73 10.32
N TYR A 63 9.96 7.56 9.84
CA TYR A 63 9.26 6.29 10.08
C TYR A 63 9.25 5.93 11.57
N ARG A 64 10.39 6.07 12.27
CA ARG A 64 10.49 5.82 13.72
C ARG A 64 9.49 6.68 14.49
N GLN A 65 9.40 7.97 14.18
CA GLN A 65 8.49 8.88 14.85
C GLN A 65 7.02 8.45 14.65
N VAL A 66 6.60 8.22 13.41
CA VAL A 66 5.21 7.80 13.12
C VAL A 66 4.87 6.48 13.77
N VAL A 67 5.69 5.44 13.58
CA VAL A 67 5.44 4.10 14.12
C VAL A 67 5.42 4.11 15.65
N ASN A 68 6.36 4.80 16.29
CA ASN A 68 6.40 4.90 17.75
C ASN A 68 5.18 5.63 18.32
N LEU A 69 4.73 6.72 17.68
CA LEU A 69 3.55 7.45 18.12
C LEU A 69 2.27 6.60 18.00
N ILE A 70 2.14 5.78 16.95
CA ILE A 70 1.03 4.85 16.81
C ILE A 70 1.13 3.78 17.89
N ARG A 71 2.27 3.11 18.05
CA ARG A 71 2.45 1.98 18.97
C ARG A 71 2.34 2.37 20.45
N GLN A 72 2.64 3.62 20.82
CA GLN A 72 2.40 4.13 22.18
C GLN A 72 0.93 4.14 22.57
N LYS A 73 0.00 4.21 21.60
CA LYS A 73 -1.44 4.30 21.83
C LYS A 73 -2.22 3.07 21.38
N ASN A 74 -1.74 2.37 20.36
CA ASN A 74 -2.42 1.21 19.77
C ASN A 74 -1.38 0.16 19.34
N ASN A 75 -1.40 -0.99 20.02
CA ASN A 75 -0.54 -2.15 19.71
C ASN A 75 -1.28 -3.26 18.95
N GLU A 76 -2.59 -3.12 18.75
CA GLU A 76 -3.43 -4.15 18.13
C GLU A 76 -3.51 -3.98 16.62
N VAL A 77 -3.61 -2.73 16.13
CA VAL A 77 -3.72 -2.45 14.69
C VAL A 77 -2.49 -2.97 13.95
N ILE A 78 -2.70 -3.60 12.81
CA ILE A 78 -1.63 -4.11 11.96
C ILE A 78 -0.96 -2.91 11.25
N LEU A 79 0.36 -2.78 11.41
CA LEU A 79 1.14 -1.80 10.68
C LEU A 79 1.74 -2.43 9.43
N ASN A 80 1.40 -1.86 8.29
CA ASN A 80 1.94 -2.18 6.97
C ASN A 80 2.74 -0.98 6.47
N VAL A 81 4.06 -1.11 6.38
CA VAL A 81 4.94 0.01 6.02
C VAL A 81 5.49 -0.18 4.62
N THR A 82 5.42 0.87 3.82
CA THR A 82 5.86 0.83 2.41
C THR A 82 7.34 0.54 2.25
N THR A 83 7.73 -0.12 1.14
CA THR A 83 9.11 -0.18 0.64
C THR A 83 9.23 0.39 -0.78
N GLY A 84 8.16 1.03 -1.28
CA GLY A 84 8.08 1.57 -2.64
C GLY A 84 9.13 2.64 -2.96
N PRO A 85 9.41 3.62 -2.09
CA PRO A 85 10.39 4.66 -2.39
C PRO A 85 11.79 4.10 -2.73
N GLY A 86 12.53 4.83 -3.61
CA GLY A 86 13.89 4.43 -4.03
C GLY A 86 13.92 3.56 -5.29
N CYS A 87 12.86 3.58 -6.11
CA CYS A 87 12.79 2.88 -7.39
C CYS A 87 12.50 3.80 -8.58
N MET A 88 12.53 5.13 -8.38
CA MET A 88 12.16 6.08 -9.44
C MET A 88 13.36 6.55 -10.23
N TRP A 89 13.29 6.36 -11.54
CA TRP A 89 14.25 6.86 -12.50
C TRP A 89 13.60 7.88 -13.43
N PHE A 90 14.28 9.01 -13.64
CA PHE A 90 13.88 10.05 -14.57
C PHE A 90 15.02 10.31 -15.54
N GLN A 91 14.73 10.41 -16.85
CA GLN A 91 15.73 10.76 -17.82
C GLN A 91 16.12 12.24 -17.72
N LYS A 92 17.37 12.57 -17.95
CA LYS A 92 17.91 13.91 -17.89
C LYS A 92 17.27 14.84 -18.92
N SER A 93 17.21 14.39 -20.17
CA SER A 93 16.56 15.08 -21.28
C SER A 93 16.26 14.12 -22.43
N PRO A 94 15.44 14.51 -23.42
CA PRO A 94 15.22 13.72 -24.63
C PRO A 94 16.50 13.49 -25.46
N GLU A 95 17.47 14.40 -25.37
CA GLU A 95 18.75 14.32 -26.10
C GLU A 95 19.77 13.43 -25.37
N GLU A 96 19.60 13.25 -24.05
CA GLU A 96 20.43 12.39 -23.21
C GLU A 96 19.59 11.29 -22.53
N PRO A 97 18.92 10.42 -23.28
CA PRO A 97 17.90 9.50 -22.72
C PRO A 97 18.47 8.40 -21.82
N ALA A 98 19.77 8.14 -21.89
CA ALA A 98 20.44 7.13 -21.05
C ALA A 98 20.97 7.68 -19.73
N LEU A 99 20.98 9.00 -19.55
CA LEU A 99 21.45 9.63 -18.32
C LEU A 99 20.30 9.95 -17.38
N PRO A 100 20.49 9.75 -16.06
CA PRO A 100 19.48 10.15 -15.06
C PRO A 100 19.43 11.68 -14.91
N ASP A 101 18.27 12.16 -14.53
CA ASP A 101 18.08 13.45 -13.88
C ASP A 101 18.50 13.27 -12.41
N ASP A 102 19.65 13.83 -12.04
CA ASP A 102 20.26 13.61 -10.71
C ASP A 102 19.45 14.20 -9.55
N GLU A 103 18.59 15.20 -9.80
CA GLU A 103 17.74 15.82 -8.78
C GLU A 103 16.47 14.99 -8.50
N ARG A 104 15.95 14.28 -9.52
CA ARG A 104 14.67 13.59 -9.45
C ARG A 104 14.82 12.08 -9.32
N THR A 105 15.92 11.51 -9.79
CA THR A 105 16.15 10.06 -9.79
C THR A 105 16.53 9.58 -8.40
N LEU A 106 15.73 8.65 -7.87
CA LEU A 106 15.95 7.99 -6.59
C LEU A 106 16.02 6.48 -6.82
N MET A 107 17.24 5.98 -7.07
CA MET A 107 17.50 4.55 -7.25
C MET A 107 18.38 4.05 -6.09
N PHE A 108 17.78 3.27 -5.20
CA PHE A 108 18.44 2.77 -4.00
C PHE A 108 18.75 1.28 -4.08
N THR A 109 19.73 0.83 -3.29
CA THR A 109 19.99 -0.60 -3.08
C THR A 109 18.84 -1.24 -2.29
N ALA A 110 18.74 -2.56 -2.33
CA ALA A 110 17.75 -3.31 -1.54
C ALA A 110 17.83 -2.97 -0.05
N GLU A 111 19.06 -2.89 0.49
CA GLU A 111 19.32 -2.57 1.90
C GLU A 111 18.77 -1.20 2.28
N ARG A 112 19.02 -0.19 1.45
CA ARG A 112 18.52 1.17 1.74
C ARG A 112 17.01 1.27 1.63
N ARG A 113 16.39 0.54 0.67
CA ARG A 113 14.93 0.53 0.51
C ARG A 113 14.20 -0.13 1.67
N ILE A 114 14.83 -1.11 2.33
CA ILE A 114 14.20 -1.89 3.41
C ILE A 114 14.75 -1.56 4.82
N GLU A 115 15.67 -0.62 4.93
CA GLU A 115 16.35 -0.27 6.19
C GLU A 115 15.36 -0.03 7.35
N HIS A 116 14.32 0.74 7.09
CA HIS A 116 13.29 1.08 8.09
C HIS A 116 12.43 -0.13 8.48
N ILE A 117 12.22 -1.09 7.58
CA ILE A 117 11.52 -2.34 7.89
C ILE A 117 12.35 -3.21 8.84
N LEU A 118 13.66 -3.31 8.60
CA LEU A 118 14.58 -4.08 9.44
C LEU A 118 14.75 -3.48 10.83
N ASP A 119 14.72 -2.15 10.92
CA ASP A 119 14.81 -1.41 12.18
C ASP A 119 13.52 -1.51 13.00
N LEU A 120 12.38 -1.25 12.39
CA LEU A 120 11.09 -1.10 13.07
C LEU A 120 10.34 -2.41 13.24
N LYS A 121 10.60 -3.39 12.38
CA LYS A 121 9.91 -4.69 12.33
C LYS A 121 8.40 -4.55 12.44
N PRO A 122 7.74 -3.83 11.50
CA PRO A 122 6.30 -3.75 11.47
C PRO A 122 5.69 -5.14 11.24
N ASP A 123 4.38 -5.28 11.37
CA ASP A 123 3.69 -6.56 11.11
C ASP A 123 3.82 -6.96 9.63
N MET A 124 3.72 -5.97 8.74
CA MET A 124 3.77 -6.14 7.29
C MET A 124 4.57 -5.03 6.61
N CYS A 125 5.02 -5.31 5.41
CA CYS A 125 5.50 -4.28 4.47
C CYS A 125 5.00 -4.56 3.06
N THR A 126 4.80 -3.50 2.24
CA THR A 126 4.48 -3.69 0.82
C THR A 126 5.75 -3.88 0.00
N LEU A 127 5.67 -4.70 -1.03
CA LEU A 127 6.64 -4.80 -2.10
C LEU A 127 5.97 -4.41 -3.41
N ASP A 128 6.31 -3.22 -3.94
CA ASP A 128 5.98 -2.87 -5.31
C ASP A 128 6.87 -3.69 -6.24
N ILE A 129 6.26 -4.48 -7.10
CA ILE A 129 7.01 -5.34 -8.01
C ILE A 129 6.94 -4.88 -9.46
N CYS A 130 6.14 -3.87 -9.76
CA CYS A 130 5.96 -3.32 -11.11
C CYS A 130 7.19 -2.55 -11.60
N THR A 131 7.48 -2.65 -12.91
CA THR A 131 8.38 -1.74 -13.61
C THR A 131 7.57 -1.03 -14.68
N MET A 132 7.18 0.22 -14.44
CA MET A 132 6.21 0.92 -15.27
C MET A 132 6.46 2.42 -15.34
N ASN A 133 5.90 3.08 -16.37
CA ASN A 133 5.88 4.55 -16.43
C ASN A 133 5.04 5.11 -15.28
N LEU A 134 5.61 5.99 -14.48
CA LEU A 134 4.96 6.60 -13.33
C LEU A 134 5.44 8.04 -13.14
N TRP A 135 4.52 9.00 -12.97
CA TRP A 135 4.78 10.42 -12.67
C TRP A 135 5.78 11.12 -13.59
N GLY A 136 5.86 10.68 -14.86
CA GLY A 136 6.78 11.24 -15.87
C GLY A 136 8.20 10.66 -15.83
N GLY A 137 8.43 9.64 -15.01
CA GLY A 137 9.62 8.79 -14.97
C GLY A 137 9.23 7.32 -15.12
N VAL A 138 10.07 6.45 -14.60
CA VAL A 138 9.85 5.00 -14.56
C VAL A 138 10.09 4.50 -13.15
N ALA A 139 9.11 3.80 -12.57
CA ALA A 139 9.36 2.94 -11.42
C ALA A 139 10.09 1.70 -11.90
N ILE A 140 11.25 1.38 -11.32
CA ILE A 140 12.09 0.24 -11.72
C ILE A 140 12.28 -0.69 -10.53
N ASN A 141 11.67 -1.86 -10.63
CA ASN A 141 11.75 -2.91 -9.62
C ASN A 141 12.34 -4.19 -10.24
N LEU A 142 13.67 -4.26 -10.26
CA LEU A 142 14.38 -5.40 -10.79
C LEU A 142 14.35 -6.59 -9.84
N GLU A 143 14.24 -7.79 -10.40
CA GLU A 143 14.18 -9.05 -9.63
C GLU A 143 15.30 -9.18 -8.57
N PRO A 144 16.59 -8.91 -8.85
CA PRO A 144 17.63 -9.04 -7.84
C PRO A 144 17.45 -8.11 -6.62
N ILE A 145 16.82 -6.94 -6.83
CA ILE A 145 16.55 -5.98 -5.76
C ILE A 145 15.32 -6.41 -4.96
N VAL A 146 14.19 -6.63 -5.64
CA VAL A 146 12.93 -7.01 -5.00
C VAL A 146 13.05 -8.37 -4.31
N GLY A 147 13.67 -9.35 -4.96
CA GLY A 147 13.89 -10.67 -4.38
C GLY A 147 14.75 -10.60 -3.11
N LYS A 148 15.80 -9.77 -3.10
CA LYS A 148 16.63 -9.55 -1.92
C LYS A 148 15.83 -8.88 -0.79
N MET A 149 15.03 -7.85 -1.10
CA MET A 149 14.17 -7.19 -0.13
C MET A 149 13.17 -8.18 0.51
N GLY A 150 12.54 -9.03 -0.31
CA GLY A 150 11.62 -10.05 0.17
C GLY A 150 12.27 -11.05 1.13
N VAL A 151 13.48 -11.54 0.81
CA VAL A 151 14.26 -12.41 1.73
C VAL A 151 14.58 -11.69 3.03
N MET A 152 15.07 -10.45 2.97
CA MET A 152 15.41 -9.66 4.15
C MET A 152 14.20 -9.41 5.05
N ALA A 153 13.02 -9.14 4.47
CA ALA A 153 11.76 -8.98 5.23
C ALA A 153 11.37 -10.29 5.93
N GLN A 154 11.42 -11.43 5.21
CA GLN A 154 11.14 -12.75 5.79
C GLN A 154 12.08 -13.08 6.95
N ASP A 155 13.39 -12.84 6.80
CA ASP A 155 14.40 -13.06 7.83
C ASP A 155 14.16 -12.19 9.06
N ALA A 156 13.57 -11.00 8.88
CA ALA A 156 13.18 -10.11 9.95
C ALA A 156 11.83 -10.49 10.61
N GLY A 157 11.10 -11.47 10.05
CA GLY A 157 9.78 -11.90 10.53
C GLY A 157 8.64 -10.96 10.10
N VAL A 158 8.84 -10.15 9.05
CA VAL A 158 7.85 -9.21 8.51
C VAL A 158 7.14 -9.83 7.31
N LEU A 159 5.81 -9.84 7.31
CA LEU A 159 5.02 -10.36 6.19
C LEU A 159 5.05 -9.37 5.02
N THR A 160 5.42 -9.86 3.83
CA THR A 160 5.39 -9.04 2.62
C THR A 160 4.02 -9.11 1.95
N GLU A 161 3.45 -7.95 1.62
CA GLU A 161 2.27 -7.78 0.76
C GLU A 161 2.74 -7.39 -0.64
N ILE A 162 2.20 -8.02 -1.67
CA ILE A 162 2.63 -7.84 -3.06
C ILE A 162 1.70 -6.88 -3.75
N GLU A 163 2.19 -5.71 -4.17
CA GLU A 163 1.42 -4.74 -4.94
C GLU A 163 1.59 -4.96 -6.44
N CYS A 164 0.48 -5.30 -7.13
CA CYS A 164 0.41 -5.56 -8.56
C CYS A 164 -0.32 -4.43 -9.28
N PHE A 165 0.34 -3.83 -10.26
CA PHE A 165 -0.15 -2.72 -11.08
C PHE A 165 -0.41 -3.14 -12.52
N GLU A 166 0.30 -4.15 -13.01
CA GLU A 166 0.27 -4.62 -14.40
C GLU A 166 0.14 -6.15 -14.48
N ALA A 167 -0.21 -6.64 -15.67
CA ALA A 167 -0.41 -8.08 -15.90
C ALA A 167 0.87 -8.91 -15.69
N GLY A 168 2.04 -8.35 -16.01
CA GLY A 168 3.32 -9.00 -15.83
C GLY A 168 3.73 -9.22 -14.38
N ASP A 169 3.17 -8.42 -13.46
CA ASP A 169 3.50 -8.50 -12.04
C ASP A 169 3.08 -9.84 -11.42
N PHE A 170 1.98 -10.42 -11.89
CA PHE A 170 1.54 -11.74 -11.39
C PHE A 170 2.54 -12.85 -11.74
N VAL A 171 3.11 -12.81 -12.95
CA VAL A 171 4.14 -13.77 -13.37
C VAL A 171 5.42 -13.54 -12.58
N PHE A 172 5.75 -12.28 -12.31
CA PHE A 172 6.90 -11.93 -11.50
C PHE A 172 6.73 -12.37 -10.04
N ALA A 173 5.53 -12.20 -9.45
CA ALA A 173 5.22 -12.70 -8.12
C ALA A 173 5.38 -14.22 -8.03
N ASP A 174 4.89 -14.97 -9.01
CA ASP A 174 5.04 -16.42 -9.08
C ASP A 174 6.51 -16.86 -9.12
N ASP A 175 7.35 -16.15 -9.89
CA ASP A 175 8.80 -16.41 -9.96
C ASP A 175 9.49 -16.13 -8.61
N LEU A 176 9.15 -15.02 -7.95
CA LEU A 176 9.67 -14.68 -6.61
C LEU A 176 9.26 -15.73 -5.56
N MET A 177 8.00 -16.20 -5.60
CA MET A 177 7.51 -17.29 -4.73
C MET A 177 8.22 -18.61 -5.02
N ALA A 178 8.43 -18.95 -6.29
CA ALA A 178 9.13 -20.17 -6.69
C ALA A 178 10.58 -20.20 -6.23
N LYS A 179 11.25 -19.03 -6.22
CA LYS A 179 12.61 -18.85 -5.72
C LYS A 179 12.70 -18.79 -4.19
N GLY A 180 11.56 -18.69 -3.49
CA GLY A 180 11.51 -18.49 -2.04
C GLY A 180 11.88 -17.08 -1.58
N SER A 181 11.91 -16.13 -2.50
CA SER A 181 12.19 -14.71 -2.20
C SER A 181 11.04 -14.03 -1.46
N ILE A 182 9.81 -14.51 -1.66
CA ILE A 182 8.62 -14.09 -0.92
C ILE A 182 7.84 -15.32 -0.46
N PRO A 183 7.09 -15.26 0.66
CA PRO A 183 6.37 -16.41 1.16
C PRO A 183 5.17 -16.76 0.25
N LYS A 184 4.86 -18.07 0.14
CA LYS A 184 3.75 -18.56 -0.69
C LYS A 184 2.36 -18.11 -0.23
N ASN A 185 2.24 -17.67 1.00
CA ASN A 185 1.01 -17.13 1.58
C ASN A 185 1.00 -15.59 1.62
N ALA A 186 1.91 -14.92 0.92
CA ALA A 186 1.91 -13.48 0.81
C ALA A 186 0.54 -12.98 0.29
N PRO A 187 -0.08 -11.99 0.94
CA PRO A 187 -1.27 -11.36 0.41
C PRO A 187 -0.94 -10.48 -0.80
N PHE A 188 -1.92 -10.31 -1.67
CA PHE A 188 -1.81 -9.49 -2.87
C PHE A 188 -2.64 -8.22 -2.74
N THR A 189 -2.15 -7.13 -3.32
CA THR A 189 -2.92 -5.90 -3.51
C THR A 189 -2.96 -5.53 -5.00
N PHE A 190 -4.17 -5.39 -5.54
CA PHE A 190 -4.39 -5.00 -6.93
C PHE A 190 -4.63 -3.49 -7.00
N VAL A 191 -3.67 -2.78 -7.58
CA VAL A 191 -3.72 -1.33 -7.74
C VAL A 191 -4.27 -0.99 -9.13
N LEU A 192 -5.54 -0.60 -9.20
CA LEU A 192 -6.22 -0.38 -10.47
C LEU A 192 -6.44 1.11 -10.75
N GLY A 193 -6.32 1.48 -12.03
CA GLY A 193 -6.58 2.85 -12.47
C GLY A 193 -5.41 3.82 -12.32
N THR A 194 -4.23 3.34 -11.94
CA THR A 194 -2.98 4.09 -12.09
C THR A 194 -2.71 4.30 -13.58
N LYS A 195 -2.29 5.52 -13.94
CA LYS A 195 -1.99 5.82 -15.35
C LYS A 195 -0.91 4.85 -15.87
N TYR A 196 -1.22 4.18 -16.95
CA TYR A 196 -0.43 3.14 -17.63
C TYR A 196 -0.44 1.75 -16.97
N GLY A 197 -1.06 1.57 -15.80
CA GLY A 197 -1.30 0.27 -15.20
C GLY A 197 -2.63 -0.35 -15.64
N LEU A 198 -3.04 -1.44 -14.97
CA LEU A 198 -4.34 -2.08 -15.19
C LEU A 198 -5.49 -1.07 -14.98
N PRO A 199 -6.49 -1.06 -15.87
CA PRO A 199 -7.64 -0.15 -15.74
C PRO A 199 -8.50 -0.52 -14.52
N ALA A 200 -9.17 0.48 -13.92
CA ALA A 200 -10.12 0.25 -12.83
C ALA A 200 -11.47 -0.22 -13.40
N THR A 201 -11.52 -1.49 -13.79
CA THR A 201 -12.72 -2.15 -14.34
C THR A 201 -12.95 -3.51 -13.67
N SER A 202 -14.18 -4.01 -13.75
CA SER A 202 -14.52 -5.35 -13.24
C SER A 202 -13.73 -6.45 -13.93
N GLU A 203 -13.48 -6.32 -15.22
CA GLU A 203 -12.70 -7.28 -16.01
C GLU A 203 -11.26 -7.36 -15.51
N ALA A 204 -10.62 -6.21 -15.24
CA ALA A 204 -9.27 -6.19 -14.69
C ALA A 204 -9.22 -6.80 -13.28
N MET A 205 -10.18 -6.49 -12.41
CA MET A 205 -10.27 -7.07 -11.08
C MET A 205 -10.43 -8.60 -11.12
N ILE A 206 -11.33 -9.11 -11.98
CA ILE A 206 -11.54 -10.55 -12.17
C ILE A 206 -10.29 -11.20 -12.75
N TYR A 207 -9.67 -10.56 -13.74
CA TYR A 207 -8.39 -11.02 -14.31
C TYR A 207 -7.34 -11.17 -13.20
N SER A 208 -7.09 -10.12 -12.42
CA SER A 208 -6.10 -10.10 -11.34
C SER A 208 -6.34 -11.22 -10.31
N LYS A 209 -7.59 -11.38 -9.87
CA LYS A 209 -7.96 -12.47 -8.96
C LYS A 209 -7.65 -13.86 -9.53
N ASN A 210 -7.81 -14.05 -10.83
CA ASN A 210 -7.57 -15.34 -11.47
C ASN A 210 -6.07 -15.64 -11.70
N GLN A 211 -5.20 -14.64 -11.54
CA GLN A 211 -3.74 -14.81 -11.67
C GLN A 211 -3.06 -15.20 -10.37
N ILE A 212 -3.66 -14.94 -9.21
CA ILE A 212 -3.06 -15.24 -7.90
C ILE A 212 -3.33 -16.70 -7.48
N PRO A 213 -2.50 -17.27 -6.58
CA PRO A 213 -2.72 -18.61 -6.04
C PRO A 213 -4.12 -18.77 -5.45
N ARG A 214 -4.72 -19.95 -5.65
CA ARG A 214 -6.06 -20.24 -5.14
C ARG A 214 -6.09 -20.18 -3.61
N GLY A 215 -6.96 -19.31 -3.07
CA GLY A 215 -7.10 -19.13 -1.62
C GLY A 215 -6.14 -18.07 -1.04
N ALA A 216 -5.31 -17.42 -1.85
CA ALA A 216 -4.52 -16.28 -1.40
C ALA A 216 -5.45 -15.14 -0.96
N ASN A 217 -5.06 -14.45 0.13
CA ASN A 217 -5.71 -13.21 0.51
C ASN A 217 -5.40 -12.12 -0.52
N PHE A 218 -6.38 -11.31 -0.84
CA PHE A 218 -6.16 -10.15 -1.71
C PHE A 218 -7.01 -8.96 -1.30
N THR A 219 -6.48 -7.79 -1.59
CA THR A 219 -7.17 -6.51 -1.53
C THR A 219 -7.20 -5.94 -2.94
N GLY A 220 -8.29 -5.34 -3.36
CA GLY A 220 -8.37 -4.67 -4.65
C GLY A 220 -8.99 -3.29 -4.48
N PHE A 221 -8.36 -2.29 -5.06
CA PHE A 221 -8.84 -0.92 -5.01
C PHE A 221 -8.59 -0.18 -6.32
N GLY A 222 -9.22 0.96 -6.48
CA GLY A 222 -9.00 1.86 -7.62
C GLY A 222 -8.51 3.22 -7.16
N VAL A 223 -7.67 3.86 -7.96
CA VAL A 223 -7.17 5.20 -7.65
C VAL A 223 -8.26 6.25 -7.90
N SER A 224 -8.35 7.26 -7.03
CA SER A 224 -9.22 8.43 -7.13
C SER A 224 -10.71 8.04 -7.14
N ARG A 225 -11.48 8.48 -8.15
CA ARG A 225 -12.92 8.20 -8.28
C ARG A 225 -13.28 6.71 -8.32
N HIS A 226 -12.32 5.85 -8.55
CA HIS A 226 -12.49 4.41 -8.65
C HIS A 226 -12.29 3.67 -7.33
N SER A 227 -11.88 4.35 -6.25
CA SER A 227 -11.55 3.75 -4.96
C SER A 227 -12.70 2.88 -4.45
N PHE A 228 -13.82 3.44 -4.06
CA PHE A 228 -14.94 2.67 -3.52
C PHE A 228 -15.60 1.69 -4.52
N PRO A 229 -15.78 2.03 -5.82
CA PRO A 229 -16.29 1.05 -6.77
C PRO A 229 -15.43 -0.21 -6.88
N MET A 230 -14.11 -0.07 -6.93
CA MET A 230 -13.21 -1.23 -7.03
C MET A 230 -13.07 -1.96 -5.69
N ALA A 231 -13.08 -1.25 -4.56
CA ALA A 231 -13.10 -1.87 -3.23
C ALA A 231 -14.38 -2.72 -3.03
N ALA A 232 -15.53 -2.24 -3.44
CA ALA A 232 -16.77 -3.04 -3.43
C ALA A 232 -16.67 -4.27 -4.34
N GLN A 233 -16.08 -4.12 -5.55
CA GLN A 233 -15.85 -5.24 -6.45
C GLN A 233 -14.88 -6.28 -5.86
N SER A 234 -13.84 -5.85 -5.13
CA SER A 234 -12.93 -6.74 -4.40
C SER A 234 -13.70 -7.61 -3.40
N ILE A 235 -14.56 -6.99 -2.58
CA ILE A 235 -15.38 -7.69 -1.60
C ILE A 235 -16.31 -8.73 -2.25
N LEU A 236 -16.99 -8.35 -3.34
CA LEU A 236 -17.88 -9.27 -4.08
C LEU A 236 -17.14 -10.48 -4.65
N LEU A 237 -15.84 -10.37 -4.87
CA LEU A 237 -14.98 -11.46 -5.35
C LEU A 237 -14.30 -12.23 -4.22
N GLY A 238 -14.60 -11.90 -2.95
CA GLY A 238 -14.06 -12.55 -1.76
C GLY A 238 -12.73 -11.98 -1.28
N GLY A 239 -12.38 -10.77 -1.74
CA GLY A 239 -11.22 -10.01 -1.27
C GLY A 239 -11.57 -9.03 -0.15
N HIS A 240 -10.63 -8.16 0.15
CA HIS A 240 -10.69 -7.17 1.22
C HIS A 240 -10.70 -5.74 0.65
N MET A 241 -10.80 -4.75 1.53
CA MET A 241 -10.95 -3.34 1.16
C MET A 241 -9.68 -2.53 1.49
N ARG A 242 -9.30 -1.63 0.58
CA ARG A 242 -8.35 -0.56 0.87
C ARG A 242 -8.98 0.79 0.52
N VAL A 243 -8.83 1.76 1.43
CA VAL A 243 -9.23 3.16 1.30
C VAL A 243 -8.17 4.05 1.93
N GLY A 244 -8.25 5.36 1.74
CA GLY A 244 -7.36 6.32 2.40
C GLY A 244 -6.95 7.47 1.49
N PHE A 245 -6.35 8.50 2.08
CA PHE A 245 -5.92 9.71 1.37
C PHE A 245 -4.81 9.48 0.35
N GLU A 246 -4.11 8.37 0.44
CA GLU A 246 -3.19 7.92 -0.60
C GLU A 246 -3.91 7.67 -1.91
N ASP A 247 -5.09 7.05 -1.86
CA ASP A 247 -5.82 6.56 -3.02
C ASP A 247 -6.90 7.52 -3.47
N THR A 248 -7.59 8.17 -2.54
CA THR A 248 -8.64 9.16 -2.80
C THR A 248 -8.84 10.11 -1.61
N ILE A 249 -9.10 11.37 -1.92
CA ILE A 249 -9.52 12.38 -0.93
C ILE A 249 -11.05 12.61 -0.95
N TYR A 250 -11.81 11.79 -1.70
CA TYR A 250 -13.25 11.99 -1.91
C TYR A 250 -14.05 10.78 -1.42
N LEU A 251 -15.16 11.04 -0.73
CA LEU A 251 -16.20 10.07 -0.45
C LEU A 251 -17.02 9.74 -1.70
N LYS A 252 -17.34 10.78 -2.48
CA LYS A 252 -18.02 10.70 -3.78
C LYS A 252 -17.73 11.95 -4.59
N LYS A 253 -18.18 11.96 -5.84
CA LYS A 253 -17.99 13.13 -6.73
C LYS A 253 -18.43 14.43 -6.07
N GLY A 254 -17.48 15.36 -5.90
CA GLY A 254 -17.71 16.70 -5.34
C GLY A 254 -17.82 16.76 -3.82
N MET A 255 -17.60 15.66 -3.10
CA MET A 255 -17.61 15.58 -1.64
C MET A 255 -16.27 15.08 -1.14
N LEU A 256 -15.45 15.99 -0.62
CA LEU A 256 -14.19 15.65 0.06
C LEU A 256 -14.50 14.90 1.37
N ALA A 257 -13.67 13.94 1.70
CA ALA A 257 -13.61 13.41 3.06
C ALA A 257 -12.91 14.41 3.97
N ASN A 258 -13.27 14.49 5.24
CA ASN A 258 -12.61 15.37 6.20
C ASN A 258 -11.25 14.82 6.65
N ASN A 259 -11.14 13.50 6.76
CA ASN A 259 -9.97 12.75 7.24
C ASN A 259 -10.01 11.30 6.73
N ASN A 260 -8.99 10.51 7.05
CA ASN A 260 -8.94 9.09 6.71
C ASN A 260 -10.01 8.27 7.43
N ALA A 261 -10.34 8.61 8.68
CA ALA A 261 -11.37 7.90 9.46
C ALA A 261 -12.74 7.95 8.77
N GLU A 262 -13.11 9.07 8.14
CA GLU A 262 -14.36 9.18 7.39
C GLU A 262 -14.39 8.29 6.14
N LEU A 263 -13.25 8.10 5.47
CA LEU A 263 -13.14 7.13 4.37
C LEU A 263 -13.30 5.69 4.87
N VAL A 264 -12.73 5.37 6.04
CA VAL A 264 -12.87 4.05 6.68
C VAL A 264 -14.32 3.80 7.08
N ASP A 265 -14.98 4.75 7.74
CA ASP A 265 -16.40 4.63 8.12
C ASP A 265 -17.30 4.42 6.90
N TRP A 266 -17.05 5.18 5.82
CA TRP A 266 -17.77 4.98 4.55
C TRP A 266 -17.53 3.59 3.96
N GLY A 267 -16.30 3.09 4.04
CA GLY A 267 -15.93 1.73 3.63
C GLY A 267 -16.62 0.66 4.47
N ALA A 268 -16.66 0.82 5.79
CA ALA A 268 -17.34 -0.08 6.72
C ALA A 268 -18.83 -0.22 6.38
N GLN A 269 -19.51 0.90 6.10
CA GLN A 269 -20.90 0.90 5.67
C GLN A 269 -21.12 0.14 4.35
N ILE A 270 -20.17 0.19 3.41
CA ILE A 270 -20.23 -0.60 2.17
C ILE A 270 -20.12 -2.10 2.48
N ILE A 271 -19.17 -2.50 3.33
CA ILE A 271 -18.98 -3.89 3.76
C ILE A 271 -20.29 -4.44 4.35
N GLU A 272 -20.90 -3.71 5.29
CA GLU A 272 -22.15 -4.10 5.93
C GLU A 272 -23.33 -4.21 4.95
N LYS A 273 -23.46 -3.25 4.02
CA LYS A 273 -24.51 -3.27 2.98
C LYS A 273 -24.35 -4.42 1.99
N LEU A 274 -23.12 -4.94 1.81
CA LEU A 274 -22.85 -6.14 1.04
C LEU A 274 -23.06 -7.45 1.83
N GLY A 275 -23.47 -7.36 3.12
CA GLY A 275 -23.79 -8.50 3.96
C GLY A 275 -22.57 -9.12 4.65
N ASN A 276 -21.43 -8.44 4.65
CA ASN A 276 -20.21 -8.83 5.36
C ASN A 276 -20.09 -8.07 6.69
N GLU A 277 -19.13 -8.48 7.51
CA GLU A 277 -18.75 -7.78 8.74
C GLU A 277 -17.32 -7.25 8.61
N VAL A 278 -17.05 -6.09 9.22
CA VAL A 278 -15.69 -5.56 9.32
C VAL A 278 -14.89 -6.45 10.28
N ALA A 279 -13.73 -6.91 9.83
CA ALA A 279 -12.82 -7.70 10.64
C ALA A 279 -12.07 -6.82 11.64
N THR A 280 -11.95 -7.28 12.87
CA THR A 280 -11.06 -6.66 13.87
C THR A 280 -9.58 -6.91 13.50
N PRO A 281 -8.62 -6.14 14.09
CA PRO A 281 -7.19 -6.42 13.89
C PRO A 281 -6.80 -7.85 14.22
N GLY A 282 -7.34 -8.44 15.30
CA GLY A 282 -7.08 -9.84 15.67
C GLY A 282 -7.59 -10.84 14.63
N GLU A 283 -8.79 -10.61 14.08
CA GLU A 283 -9.33 -11.43 12.98
C GLU A 283 -8.52 -11.28 11.69
N ALA A 284 -8.09 -10.06 11.37
CA ALA A 284 -7.22 -9.81 10.22
C ALA A 284 -5.84 -10.50 10.37
N ARG A 285 -5.25 -10.50 11.58
CA ARG A 285 -4.04 -11.28 11.89
C ARG A 285 -4.21 -12.76 11.61
N GLN A 286 -5.31 -13.35 12.06
CA GLN A 286 -5.61 -14.77 11.78
C GLN A 286 -5.74 -15.05 10.29
N MET A 287 -6.43 -14.19 9.53
CA MET A 287 -6.58 -14.34 8.08
C MET A 287 -5.24 -14.28 7.35
N LEU A 288 -4.35 -13.40 7.80
CA LEU A 288 -3.03 -13.17 7.20
C LEU A 288 -1.96 -14.12 7.71
N GLY A 289 -2.26 -14.92 8.74
CA GLY A 289 -1.27 -15.81 9.38
C GLY A 289 -0.22 -15.06 10.18
N LEU A 290 -0.53 -13.85 10.64
CA LEU A 290 0.33 -13.07 11.52
C LEU A 290 0.22 -13.55 12.98
N PRO A 291 1.28 -13.41 13.79
CA PRO A 291 1.20 -13.70 15.23
C PRO A 291 0.18 -12.76 15.91
N ASN A 292 -0.44 -13.29 16.98
CA ASN A 292 -1.37 -12.52 17.82
C ASN A 292 -0.63 -11.51 18.69
#